data_768fbb0caf005b0a5849121caea20092
#
_entry.id   768fbb0caf005b0a5849121caea20092
#
_cell.length_a   1.000
_cell.length_b   1.000
_cell.length_c   1.000
_cell.angle_alpha   90.00
_cell.angle_beta   90.00
_cell.angle_gamma   90.00
#
_symmetry.space_group_name_H-M   'P 1'
#
loop_
_entity.id
_entity.type
_entity.pdbx_description
1 polymer ?
#
loop_
_entity_poly.entity_id
_entity_poly.type
_entity_poly.pdbx_seq_one_letter_code
_entity_poly.pdbx_strand_id
1 'polypeptide(L)'
;MKKIILSGGGTGGHIYPAVAVAEALKRRFGGDVELLFVGAEGKMEMEKVPALGYRIVGLPIAGLQRRMDWHNLAVPLKVLRSIRMAKKTIRDFGADAVVGFGGYASAPVLWAAQRLGVPTVIQEQNSYAGLTNKILARRAQRICVAYEGMDRFFAPGKITMTGNPLRGRFSKEGADRGEALAYYGFRAELPVVLVVGGSLGTRSLNEMMKAWILSLGGADAPVQVIWQTGKYYEREMQAFLAAHPTGNIWQGAFIDRMDYAYAAADLVVSRSGAGTVSELCLVARPVLFVPSPNVAEDHQTKNARALEAKGAAVVVPDLSLIHISEPTRPERIS
;
A
#
# COMPACT_ATOMS: atom_id res chain seq x y z
N MET A 1 -16.97 -13.34 -24.37
CA MET A 1 -16.21 -12.26 -23.68
C MET A 1 -16.71 -12.15 -22.25
N LYS A 2 -15.83 -12.27 -21.25
CA LYS A 2 -16.16 -12.17 -19.82
C LYS A 2 -16.17 -10.72 -19.38
N LYS A 3 -17.18 -10.31 -18.62
CA LYS A 3 -17.34 -8.93 -18.11
C LYS A 3 -17.14 -8.88 -16.60
N ILE A 4 -16.07 -8.26 -16.15
CA ILE A 4 -15.69 -8.25 -14.73
C ILE A 4 -15.61 -6.80 -14.22
N ILE A 5 -16.28 -6.54 -13.10
CA ILE A 5 -16.15 -5.29 -12.38
C ILE A 5 -15.12 -5.45 -11.25
N LEU A 6 -14.20 -4.48 -11.15
CA LEU A 6 -13.20 -4.37 -10.09
C LEU A 6 -13.52 -3.14 -9.23
N SER A 7 -13.70 -3.31 -7.93
CA SER A 7 -14.09 -2.23 -7.05
C SER A 7 -13.21 -2.14 -5.82
N GLY A 8 -12.65 -0.97 -5.62
CA GLY A 8 -11.82 -0.63 -4.48
C GLY A 8 -11.44 0.83 -4.59
N GLY A 9 -11.07 1.47 -3.51
CA GLY A 9 -10.69 2.87 -3.58
C GLY A 9 -10.41 3.51 -2.22
N GLY A 10 -10.16 4.81 -2.29
CA GLY A 10 -9.80 5.63 -1.14
C GLY A 10 -8.31 5.63 -0.81
N THR A 11 -7.57 4.58 -1.15
CA THR A 11 -6.12 4.49 -0.91
C THR A 11 -5.44 3.66 -1.99
N GLY A 12 -4.13 3.87 -2.19
CA GLY A 12 -3.32 3.07 -3.10
C GLY A 12 -3.31 1.58 -2.74
N GLY A 13 -3.45 1.25 -1.44
CA GLY A 13 -3.51 -0.14 -0.96
C GLY A 13 -4.69 -0.95 -1.51
N HIS A 14 -5.77 -0.31 -1.96
CA HIS A 14 -6.90 -0.98 -2.60
C HIS A 14 -6.85 -0.88 -4.14
N ILE A 15 -6.30 0.23 -4.66
CA ILE A 15 -6.29 0.49 -6.11
C ILE A 15 -5.24 -0.37 -6.81
N TYR A 16 -4.02 -0.42 -6.29
CA TYR A 16 -2.94 -1.16 -6.96
C TYR A 16 -3.14 -2.68 -7.02
N PRO A 17 -3.67 -3.35 -5.98
CA PRO A 17 -4.09 -4.74 -6.09
C PRO A 17 -5.18 -4.95 -7.16
N ALA A 18 -6.14 -4.03 -7.27
CA ALA A 18 -7.17 -4.12 -8.31
C ALA A 18 -6.58 -3.99 -9.72
N VAL A 19 -5.62 -3.08 -9.91
CA VAL A 19 -4.90 -2.94 -11.18
C VAL A 19 -4.07 -4.20 -11.50
N ALA A 20 -3.36 -4.75 -10.52
CA ALA A 20 -2.58 -5.97 -10.71
C ALA A 20 -3.46 -7.17 -11.14
N VAL A 21 -4.64 -7.30 -10.55
CA VAL A 21 -5.63 -8.31 -10.97
C VAL A 21 -6.15 -8.01 -12.38
N ALA A 22 -6.43 -6.74 -12.71
CA ALA A 22 -6.86 -6.35 -14.06
C ALA A 22 -5.82 -6.72 -15.12
N GLU A 23 -4.55 -6.43 -14.87
CA GLU A 23 -3.42 -6.81 -15.74
C GLU A 23 -3.31 -8.34 -15.90
N ALA A 24 -3.46 -9.08 -14.80
CA ALA A 24 -3.42 -10.54 -14.82
C ALA A 24 -4.59 -11.14 -15.62
N LEU A 25 -5.80 -10.58 -15.46
CA LEU A 25 -6.97 -11.00 -16.25
C LEU A 25 -6.79 -10.72 -17.74
N LYS A 26 -6.26 -9.56 -18.11
CA LYS A 26 -5.94 -9.24 -19.50
C LYS A 26 -4.89 -10.19 -20.08
N ARG A 27 -3.82 -10.48 -19.33
CA ARG A 27 -2.80 -11.46 -19.78
C ARG A 27 -3.39 -12.85 -19.98
N ARG A 28 -4.31 -13.28 -19.11
CA ARG A 28 -4.89 -14.62 -19.15
C ARG A 28 -5.95 -14.80 -20.24
N PHE A 29 -6.78 -13.79 -20.46
CA PHE A 29 -7.95 -13.88 -21.32
C PHE A 29 -7.83 -13.07 -22.63
N GLY A 30 -6.77 -12.24 -22.76
CA GLY A 30 -6.59 -11.41 -23.95
C GLY A 30 -7.79 -10.50 -24.22
N GLY A 31 -8.31 -10.54 -25.45
CA GLY A 31 -9.51 -9.81 -25.87
C GLY A 31 -10.83 -10.37 -25.34
N ASP A 32 -10.82 -11.55 -24.70
CA ASP A 32 -12.04 -12.20 -24.19
C ASP A 32 -12.47 -11.71 -22.80
N VAL A 33 -11.89 -10.63 -22.32
CA VAL A 33 -12.28 -9.99 -21.05
C VAL A 33 -12.50 -8.49 -21.22
N GLU A 34 -13.63 -8.02 -20.74
CA GLU A 34 -13.94 -6.60 -20.59
C GLU A 34 -13.93 -6.24 -19.10
N LEU A 35 -13.18 -5.19 -18.74
CA LEU A 35 -12.99 -4.76 -17.37
C LEU A 35 -13.56 -3.36 -17.15
N LEU A 36 -14.28 -3.20 -16.05
CA LEU A 36 -14.78 -1.91 -15.59
C LEU A 36 -14.38 -1.70 -14.13
N PHE A 37 -13.77 -0.57 -13.82
CA PHE A 37 -13.53 -0.17 -12.45
C PHE A 37 -14.71 0.62 -11.89
N VAL A 38 -14.96 0.48 -10.58
CA VAL A 38 -15.92 1.29 -9.85
C VAL A 38 -15.26 1.77 -8.56
N GLY A 39 -15.22 3.09 -8.38
CA GLY A 39 -14.57 3.77 -7.25
C GLY A 39 -15.42 4.88 -6.65
N ALA A 40 -14.85 5.71 -5.80
CA ALA A 40 -15.51 6.88 -5.21
C ALA A 40 -15.17 8.15 -5.99
N GLU A 41 -16.17 8.98 -6.24
CA GLU A 41 -15.99 10.30 -6.89
C GLU A 41 -15.02 11.18 -6.10
N GLY A 42 -14.19 11.94 -6.83
CA GLY A 42 -13.23 12.89 -6.24
C GLY A 42 -12.08 12.23 -5.46
N LYS A 43 -11.82 10.94 -5.66
CA LYS A 43 -10.72 10.21 -5.04
C LYS A 43 -9.65 9.84 -6.07
N MET A 44 -8.48 9.46 -5.55
CA MET A 44 -7.30 9.21 -6.38
C MET A 44 -7.51 8.14 -7.46
N GLU A 45 -8.44 7.21 -7.26
CA GLU A 45 -8.77 6.20 -8.26
C GLU A 45 -9.34 6.81 -9.55
N MET A 46 -10.06 7.95 -9.45
CA MET A 46 -10.64 8.64 -10.60
C MET A 46 -9.58 9.24 -11.54
N GLU A 47 -8.36 9.45 -11.06
CA GLU A 47 -7.21 9.92 -11.86
C GLU A 47 -6.29 8.77 -12.25
N LYS A 48 -5.96 7.90 -11.26
CA LYS A 48 -4.95 6.86 -11.44
C LYS A 48 -5.41 5.73 -12.36
N VAL A 49 -6.67 5.32 -12.27
CA VAL A 49 -7.20 4.19 -13.07
C VAL A 49 -7.30 4.56 -14.56
N PRO A 50 -7.83 5.74 -14.95
CA PRO A 50 -7.81 6.17 -16.36
C PRO A 50 -6.40 6.37 -16.91
N ALA A 51 -5.47 6.91 -16.12
CA ALA A 51 -4.07 7.06 -16.53
C ALA A 51 -3.38 5.72 -16.88
N LEU A 52 -3.94 4.59 -16.40
CA LEU A 52 -3.50 3.23 -16.70
C LEU A 52 -4.31 2.59 -17.85
N GLY A 53 -5.17 3.37 -18.54
CA GLY A 53 -5.96 2.92 -19.69
C GLY A 53 -7.20 2.08 -19.34
N TYR A 54 -7.72 2.19 -18.10
CA TYR A 54 -8.94 1.50 -17.69
C TYR A 54 -10.14 2.45 -17.56
N ARG A 55 -11.31 1.96 -17.92
CA ARG A 55 -12.58 2.66 -17.69
C ARG A 55 -12.94 2.59 -16.20
N ILE A 56 -13.45 3.70 -15.64
CA ILE A 56 -13.91 3.78 -14.25
C ILE A 56 -15.24 4.54 -14.16
N VAL A 57 -16.10 4.10 -13.25
CA VAL A 57 -17.33 4.78 -12.85
C VAL A 57 -17.18 5.24 -11.41
N GLY A 58 -17.41 6.52 -11.15
CA GLY A 58 -17.43 7.09 -9.80
C GLY A 58 -18.80 6.92 -9.13
N LEU A 59 -18.80 6.59 -7.84
CA LEU A 59 -19.97 6.60 -6.99
C LEU A 59 -19.91 7.78 -6.01
N PRO A 60 -21.02 8.45 -5.70
CA PRO A 60 -21.05 9.59 -4.79
C PRO A 60 -20.97 9.14 -3.31
N ILE A 61 -20.02 8.26 -3.01
CA ILE A 61 -19.82 7.73 -1.66
C ILE A 61 -18.62 8.38 -0.99
N ALA A 62 -18.75 8.65 0.29
CA ALA A 62 -17.66 9.14 1.14
C ALA A 62 -17.49 8.22 2.34
N GLY A 63 -16.27 8.10 2.83
CA GLY A 63 -15.98 7.43 4.09
C GLY A 63 -16.63 8.19 5.26
N LEU A 64 -17.09 7.46 6.27
CA LEU A 64 -17.56 8.06 7.53
C LEU A 64 -16.40 8.83 8.18
N GLN A 65 -16.60 10.12 8.39
CA GLN A 65 -15.67 10.92 9.17
C GLN A 65 -15.83 10.58 10.65
N ARG A 66 -14.71 10.35 11.35
CA ARG A 66 -14.69 10.00 12.78
C ARG A 66 -15.17 11.14 13.71
N ARG A 67 -15.29 12.36 13.21
CA ARG A 67 -15.87 13.49 13.96
C ARG A 67 -17.38 13.55 13.73
N MET A 68 -18.13 13.85 14.76
CA MET A 68 -19.55 14.19 14.65
C MET A 68 -19.68 15.49 13.86
N ASP A 69 -19.94 15.37 12.55
CA ASP A 69 -20.13 16.48 11.63
C ASP A 69 -21.50 16.33 10.97
N TRP A 70 -22.16 17.46 10.75
CA TRP A 70 -23.45 17.55 10.04
C TRP A 70 -23.42 16.87 8.67
N HIS A 71 -22.24 16.80 8.06
CA HIS A 71 -22.03 16.05 6.81
C HIS A 71 -22.31 14.55 6.93
N ASN A 72 -22.27 13.99 8.12
CA ASN A 72 -22.61 12.59 8.36
C ASN A 72 -24.11 12.31 8.21
N LEU A 73 -25.00 13.32 8.34
CA LEU A 73 -26.44 13.17 8.10
C LEU A 73 -26.78 12.84 6.64
N ALA A 74 -25.94 13.27 5.69
CA ALA A 74 -26.11 12.97 4.27
C ALA A 74 -25.56 11.58 3.86
N VAL A 75 -24.81 10.90 4.73
CA VAL A 75 -24.18 9.61 4.43
C VAL A 75 -25.20 8.54 4.06
N PRO A 76 -26.34 8.33 4.77
CA PRO A 76 -27.33 7.34 4.39
C PRO A 76 -27.90 7.56 2.99
N LEU A 77 -28.19 8.80 2.60
CA LEU A 77 -28.68 9.15 1.26
C LEU A 77 -27.62 8.90 0.20
N LYS A 78 -26.36 9.24 0.48
CA LYS A 78 -25.22 8.94 -0.43
C LYS A 78 -25.03 7.43 -0.61
N VAL A 79 -25.16 6.65 0.46
CA VAL A 79 -25.07 5.18 0.41
C VAL A 79 -26.22 4.62 -0.45
N LEU A 80 -27.47 5.03 -0.24
CA LEU A 80 -28.62 4.60 -1.04
C LEU A 80 -28.47 4.96 -2.51
N ARG A 81 -28.02 6.19 -2.81
CA ARG A 81 -27.73 6.65 -4.17
C ARG A 81 -26.62 5.80 -4.81
N SER A 82 -25.53 5.56 -4.08
CA SER A 82 -24.42 4.73 -4.55
C SER A 82 -24.83 3.30 -4.83
N ILE A 83 -25.71 2.69 -4.00
CA ILE A 83 -26.26 1.36 -4.22
C ILE A 83 -27.13 1.32 -5.50
N ARG A 84 -27.98 2.35 -5.71
CA ARG A 84 -28.81 2.42 -6.94
C ARG A 84 -27.93 2.56 -8.19
N MET A 85 -26.93 3.43 -8.13
CA MET A 85 -25.96 3.61 -9.21
C MET A 85 -25.16 2.33 -9.48
N ALA A 86 -24.67 1.68 -8.44
CA ALA A 86 -23.95 0.41 -8.55
C ALA A 86 -24.83 -0.68 -9.21
N LYS A 87 -26.11 -0.82 -8.81
CA LYS A 87 -27.05 -1.75 -9.46
C LYS A 87 -27.23 -1.45 -10.93
N LYS A 88 -27.38 -0.17 -11.28
CA LYS A 88 -27.50 0.25 -12.69
C LYS A 88 -26.23 -0.08 -13.46
N THR A 89 -25.06 0.30 -12.93
CA THR A 89 -23.75 0.02 -13.57
C THR A 89 -23.53 -1.47 -13.80
N ILE A 90 -23.85 -2.33 -12.82
CA ILE A 90 -23.70 -3.79 -12.92
C ILE A 90 -24.60 -4.36 -14.02
N ARG A 91 -25.87 -3.89 -14.12
CA ARG A 91 -26.81 -4.33 -15.15
C ARG A 91 -26.43 -3.83 -16.54
N ASP A 92 -26.14 -2.53 -16.68
CA ASP A 92 -25.80 -1.92 -17.97
C ASP A 92 -24.50 -2.50 -18.54
N PHE A 93 -23.53 -2.80 -17.67
CA PHE A 93 -22.31 -3.47 -18.07
C PHE A 93 -22.50 -4.95 -18.36
N GLY A 94 -23.50 -5.59 -17.76
CA GLY A 94 -23.74 -7.02 -17.86
C GLY A 94 -22.65 -7.84 -17.16
N ALA A 95 -22.31 -7.47 -15.91
CA ALA A 95 -21.20 -8.07 -15.18
C ALA A 95 -21.44 -9.55 -14.88
N ASP A 96 -20.50 -10.42 -15.26
CA ASP A 96 -20.46 -11.84 -14.90
C ASP A 96 -19.94 -12.07 -13.48
N ALA A 97 -19.05 -11.18 -13.01
CA ALA A 97 -18.52 -11.22 -11.66
C ALA A 97 -18.08 -9.83 -11.17
N VAL A 98 -18.03 -9.66 -9.85
CA VAL A 98 -17.55 -8.45 -9.21
C VAL A 98 -16.46 -8.81 -8.19
N VAL A 99 -15.30 -8.16 -8.28
CA VAL A 99 -14.19 -8.33 -7.33
C VAL A 99 -14.06 -7.07 -6.48
N GLY A 100 -14.10 -7.22 -5.17
CA GLY A 100 -13.93 -6.13 -4.21
C GLY A 100 -12.57 -6.20 -3.52
N PHE A 101 -11.88 -5.06 -3.50
CA PHE A 101 -10.56 -4.91 -2.90
C PHE A 101 -10.59 -4.16 -1.56
N GLY A 102 -11.80 -3.96 -1.01
CA GLY A 102 -11.97 -3.24 0.25
C GLY A 102 -12.11 -1.73 0.07
N GLY A 103 -12.06 -1.03 1.20
CA GLY A 103 -12.42 0.39 1.27
C GLY A 103 -13.94 0.60 1.20
N TYR A 104 -14.37 1.81 1.56
CA TYR A 104 -15.78 2.16 1.56
C TYR A 104 -16.40 2.20 0.15
N ALA A 105 -15.59 2.38 -0.90
CA ALA A 105 -16.05 2.41 -2.29
C ALA A 105 -16.55 1.04 -2.78
N SER A 106 -15.96 -0.06 -2.31
CA SER A 106 -16.38 -1.40 -2.72
C SER A 106 -17.68 -1.87 -2.06
N ALA A 107 -18.06 -1.29 -0.90
CA ALA A 107 -19.23 -1.73 -0.16
C ALA A 107 -20.55 -1.69 -0.96
N PRO A 108 -20.96 -0.58 -1.58
CA PRO A 108 -22.20 -0.52 -2.36
C PRO A 108 -22.17 -1.41 -3.59
N VAL A 109 -20.99 -1.60 -4.20
CA VAL A 109 -20.83 -2.39 -5.43
C VAL A 109 -21.01 -3.88 -5.15
N LEU A 110 -20.27 -4.41 -4.17
CA LEU A 110 -20.40 -5.80 -3.74
C LEU A 110 -21.80 -6.11 -3.20
N TRP A 111 -22.35 -5.20 -2.38
CA TRP A 111 -23.72 -5.36 -1.87
C TRP A 111 -24.75 -5.42 -3.01
N ALA A 112 -24.62 -4.52 -4.00
CA ALA A 112 -25.50 -4.49 -5.16
C ALA A 112 -25.38 -5.78 -5.99
N ALA A 113 -24.16 -6.25 -6.27
CA ALA A 113 -23.90 -7.48 -7.00
C ALA A 113 -24.53 -8.69 -6.29
N GLN A 114 -24.31 -8.82 -4.99
CA GLN A 114 -24.90 -9.90 -4.18
C GLN A 114 -26.44 -9.89 -4.19
N ARG A 115 -27.06 -8.72 -4.25
CA ARG A 115 -28.52 -8.58 -4.36
C ARG A 115 -29.06 -8.83 -5.76
N LEU A 116 -28.22 -8.72 -6.78
CA LEU A 116 -28.54 -9.05 -8.16
C LEU A 116 -28.21 -10.50 -8.51
N GLY A 117 -27.68 -11.30 -7.59
CA GLY A 117 -27.26 -12.68 -7.85
C GLY A 117 -25.94 -12.77 -8.64
N VAL A 118 -25.23 -11.65 -8.85
CA VAL A 118 -23.94 -11.65 -9.53
C VAL A 118 -22.86 -12.16 -8.57
N PRO A 119 -22.05 -13.14 -8.96
CA PRO A 119 -20.97 -13.69 -8.15
C PRO A 119 -20.00 -12.61 -7.68
N THR A 120 -19.59 -12.70 -6.40
CA THR A 120 -18.62 -11.77 -5.82
C THR A 120 -17.40 -12.48 -5.27
N VAL A 121 -16.23 -11.87 -5.47
CA VAL A 121 -14.95 -12.26 -4.88
C VAL A 121 -14.44 -11.09 -4.04
N ILE A 122 -13.92 -11.37 -2.86
CA ILE A 122 -13.27 -10.38 -2.00
C ILE A 122 -11.78 -10.68 -1.97
N GLN A 123 -10.95 -9.65 -2.09
CA GLN A 123 -9.52 -9.72 -1.83
C GLN A 123 -9.22 -8.88 -0.58
N GLU A 124 -8.63 -9.53 0.44
CA GLU A 124 -8.20 -8.89 1.69
C GLU A 124 -6.67 -8.82 1.73
N GLN A 125 -6.16 -7.60 1.78
CA GLN A 125 -4.73 -7.32 1.68
C GLN A 125 -4.00 -7.40 3.02
N ASN A 126 -4.70 -7.23 4.12
CA ASN A 126 -4.12 -7.07 5.44
C ASN A 126 -4.28 -8.32 6.29
N SER A 127 -3.43 -8.46 7.31
CA SER A 127 -3.53 -9.53 8.32
C SER A 127 -4.73 -9.35 9.27
N TYR A 128 -5.41 -8.22 9.21
CA TYR A 128 -6.65 -7.92 9.92
C TYR A 128 -7.71 -7.44 8.93
N ALA A 129 -8.81 -8.16 8.85
CA ALA A 129 -9.84 -7.90 7.86
C ALA A 129 -10.58 -6.58 8.10
N GLY A 130 -10.73 -5.78 7.05
CA GLY A 130 -11.51 -4.55 7.08
C GLY A 130 -13.01 -4.80 7.30
N LEU A 131 -13.69 -3.87 7.96
CA LEU A 131 -15.11 -4.00 8.30
C LEU A 131 -16.00 -4.30 7.09
N THR A 132 -15.78 -3.62 5.97
CA THR A 132 -16.50 -3.86 4.70
C THR A 132 -16.39 -5.31 4.27
N ASN A 133 -15.18 -5.85 4.26
CA ASN A 133 -14.93 -7.22 3.85
C ASN A 133 -15.56 -8.23 4.80
N LYS A 134 -15.52 -7.99 6.13
CA LYS A 134 -16.18 -8.83 7.13
C LYS A 134 -17.69 -8.93 6.90
N ILE A 135 -18.37 -7.81 6.63
CA ILE A 135 -19.82 -7.76 6.41
C ILE A 135 -20.20 -8.50 5.13
N LEU A 136 -19.48 -8.25 4.04
CA LEU A 136 -19.82 -8.75 2.70
C LEU A 136 -19.34 -10.19 2.44
N ALA A 137 -18.40 -10.69 3.24
CA ALA A 137 -17.86 -12.05 3.15
C ALA A 137 -18.92 -13.14 3.24
N ARG A 138 -20.00 -12.91 4.00
CA ARG A 138 -21.07 -13.90 4.18
C ARG A 138 -21.70 -14.35 2.88
N ARG A 139 -21.82 -13.46 1.87
CA ARG A 139 -22.43 -13.72 0.57
C ARG A 139 -21.42 -13.82 -0.56
N ALA A 140 -20.14 -13.58 -0.31
CA ALA A 140 -19.10 -13.78 -1.31
C ALA A 140 -18.89 -15.25 -1.62
N GLN A 141 -18.60 -15.57 -2.88
CA GLN A 141 -18.27 -16.92 -3.34
C GLN A 141 -16.87 -17.34 -2.91
N ARG A 142 -15.91 -16.42 -2.95
CA ARG A 142 -14.53 -16.65 -2.55
C ARG A 142 -13.95 -15.41 -1.88
N ILE A 143 -12.99 -15.65 -0.98
CA ILE A 143 -12.25 -14.61 -0.26
C ILE A 143 -10.78 -14.93 -0.42
N CYS A 144 -10.11 -14.17 -1.26
CA CYS A 144 -8.67 -14.25 -1.47
C CYS A 144 -7.97 -13.47 -0.35
N VAL A 145 -7.06 -14.10 0.36
CA VAL A 145 -6.37 -13.51 1.51
C VAL A 145 -4.86 -13.54 1.33
N ALA A 146 -4.18 -12.57 1.95
CA ALA A 146 -2.73 -12.45 1.89
C ALA A 146 -2.02 -13.08 3.10
N TYR A 147 -2.73 -13.33 4.18
CA TYR A 147 -2.17 -13.81 5.45
C TYR A 147 -2.92 -15.05 5.95
N GLU A 148 -2.23 -15.89 6.70
CA GLU A 148 -2.79 -17.01 7.45
C GLU A 148 -3.66 -16.52 8.62
N GLY A 149 -4.46 -17.43 9.23
CA GLY A 149 -5.29 -17.13 10.39
C GLY A 149 -6.49 -16.23 10.09
N MET A 150 -6.90 -16.12 8.81
CA MET A 150 -8.05 -15.32 8.41
C MET A 150 -9.40 -16.01 8.63
N ASP A 151 -9.40 -17.28 9.03
CA ASP A 151 -10.57 -18.05 9.49
C ASP A 151 -11.25 -17.45 10.73
N ARG A 152 -10.52 -16.68 11.53
CA ARG A 152 -11.07 -15.86 12.62
C ARG A 152 -12.03 -14.76 12.14
N PHE A 153 -12.00 -14.40 10.85
CA PHE A 153 -12.83 -13.36 10.27
C PHE A 153 -13.80 -13.87 9.21
N PHE A 154 -13.44 -14.97 8.53
CA PHE A 154 -14.15 -15.48 7.37
C PHE A 154 -14.41 -16.98 7.48
N ALA A 155 -15.46 -17.46 6.85
CA ALA A 155 -15.76 -18.89 6.81
C ALA A 155 -14.63 -19.66 6.09
N PRO A 156 -14.02 -20.68 6.70
CA PRO A 156 -12.85 -21.39 6.15
C PRO A 156 -13.05 -21.91 4.72
N GLY A 157 -14.21 -22.47 4.41
CA GLY A 157 -14.52 -23.02 3.09
C GLY A 157 -14.62 -21.98 1.95
N LYS A 158 -14.56 -20.69 2.27
CA LYS A 158 -14.54 -19.60 1.29
C LYS A 158 -13.17 -18.98 1.10
N ILE A 159 -12.23 -19.26 2.01
CA ILE A 159 -10.90 -18.68 2.00
C ILE A 159 -10.02 -19.36 0.96
N THR A 160 -9.28 -18.56 0.21
CA THR A 160 -8.20 -19.00 -0.66
C THR A 160 -6.97 -18.15 -0.35
N MET A 161 -5.88 -18.78 0.06
CA MET A 161 -4.59 -18.12 0.26
C MET A 161 -3.98 -17.83 -1.10
N THR A 162 -3.91 -16.55 -1.47
CA THR A 162 -3.39 -16.11 -2.77
C THR A 162 -2.17 -15.19 -2.64
N GLY A 163 -1.88 -14.69 -1.46
CA GLY A 163 -1.03 -13.54 -1.30
C GLY A 163 -1.72 -12.25 -1.80
N ASN A 164 -0.99 -11.15 -1.77
CA ASN A 164 -1.44 -9.90 -2.38
C ASN A 164 -1.10 -9.84 -3.86
N PRO A 165 -2.01 -9.35 -4.71
CA PRO A 165 -1.70 -9.07 -6.10
C PRO A 165 -0.63 -7.98 -6.21
N LEU A 166 0.48 -8.31 -6.84
CA LEU A 166 1.57 -7.39 -7.11
C LEU A 166 1.65 -7.07 -8.60
N ARG A 167 2.10 -5.86 -8.91
CA ARG A 167 2.37 -5.48 -10.30
C ARG A 167 3.53 -6.29 -10.85
N GLY A 168 3.46 -6.66 -12.13
CA GLY A 168 4.43 -7.52 -12.78
C GLY A 168 5.87 -6.96 -12.96
N ARG A 169 6.20 -5.86 -12.25
CA ARG A 169 7.56 -5.30 -12.23
C ARG A 169 8.49 -5.96 -11.21
N PHE A 170 7.94 -6.73 -10.29
CA PHE A 170 8.72 -7.42 -9.27
C PHE A 170 8.74 -8.90 -9.58
N SER A 171 9.93 -9.49 -9.69
CA SER A 171 10.16 -10.92 -9.79
C SER A 171 11.09 -11.36 -8.67
N LYS A 172 11.12 -12.67 -8.41
CA LYS A 172 12.02 -13.23 -7.40
C LYS A 172 13.49 -13.10 -7.83
N GLU A 173 13.75 -13.14 -9.14
CA GLU A 173 15.07 -12.96 -9.74
C GLU A 173 15.55 -11.51 -9.60
N GLY A 174 14.62 -10.55 -9.49
CA GLY A 174 14.93 -9.12 -9.34
C GLY A 174 15.57 -8.50 -10.59
N ALA A 175 15.97 -7.25 -10.44
CA ALA A 175 16.85 -6.57 -11.38
C ALA A 175 18.32 -6.89 -11.06
N ASP A 176 19.21 -6.70 -12.02
CA ASP A 176 20.64 -6.86 -11.79
C ASP A 176 21.16 -5.85 -10.76
N ARG A 177 21.92 -6.32 -9.75
CA ARG A 177 22.43 -5.47 -8.67
C ARG A 177 23.47 -4.48 -9.20
N GLY A 178 24.33 -4.87 -10.14
CA GLY A 178 25.36 -4.00 -10.71
C GLY A 178 24.73 -2.83 -11.47
N GLU A 179 23.73 -3.13 -12.31
CA GLU A 179 22.96 -2.09 -13.01
C GLU A 179 22.23 -1.17 -12.01
N ALA A 180 21.66 -1.73 -10.95
CA ALA A 180 20.96 -0.97 -9.92
C ALA A 180 21.93 -0.03 -9.15
N LEU A 181 23.10 -0.50 -8.78
CA LEU A 181 24.13 0.33 -8.14
C LEU A 181 24.60 1.44 -9.07
N ALA A 182 24.87 1.12 -10.33
CA ALA A 182 25.28 2.10 -11.34
C ALA A 182 24.21 3.18 -11.57
N TYR A 183 22.92 2.82 -11.55
CA TYR A 183 21.81 3.76 -11.68
C TYR A 183 21.79 4.81 -10.56
N TYR A 184 22.13 4.41 -9.32
CA TYR A 184 22.20 5.32 -8.17
C TYR A 184 23.60 5.98 -8.01
N GLY A 185 24.57 5.64 -8.83
CA GLY A 185 25.95 6.11 -8.69
C GLY A 185 26.65 5.52 -7.47
N PHE A 186 26.29 4.31 -7.07
CA PHE A 186 26.78 3.62 -5.88
C PHE A 186 27.92 2.65 -6.18
N ARG A 187 28.72 2.38 -5.17
CA ARG A 187 29.87 1.46 -5.20
C ARG A 187 29.47 0.09 -4.64
N ALA A 188 30.08 -0.97 -5.16
CA ALA A 188 29.76 -2.34 -4.75
C ALA A 188 30.28 -2.69 -3.33
N GLU A 189 31.31 -1.99 -2.85
CA GLU A 189 32.01 -2.29 -1.60
C GLU A 189 31.26 -1.83 -0.36
N LEU A 190 30.31 -0.90 -0.51
CA LEU A 190 29.54 -0.38 0.61
C LEU A 190 28.13 -0.96 0.64
N PRO A 191 27.60 -1.29 1.82
CA PRO A 191 26.22 -1.73 1.95
C PRO A 191 25.25 -0.59 1.62
N VAL A 192 24.08 -0.97 1.13
CA VAL A 192 23.01 -0.04 0.73
C VAL A 192 21.81 -0.19 1.63
N VAL A 193 21.37 0.92 2.22
CA VAL A 193 20.13 1.02 3.00
C VAL A 193 19.08 1.78 2.20
N LEU A 194 17.93 1.15 1.99
CA LEU A 194 16.77 1.78 1.35
C LEU A 194 15.80 2.28 2.42
N VAL A 195 15.53 3.58 2.44
CA VAL A 195 14.56 4.22 3.38
C VAL A 195 13.34 4.70 2.61
N VAL A 196 12.17 4.12 2.88
CA VAL A 196 10.93 4.38 2.13
C VAL A 196 9.79 4.78 3.06
N GLY A 197 9.36 6.04 2.97
CA GLY A 197 8.24 6.60 3.72
C GLY A 197 6.87 6.51 3.01
N GLY A 198 6.84 5.97 1.79
CA GLY A 198 5.67 5.99 0.91
C GLY A 198 5.58 7.25 0.05
N SER A 199 4.65 7.29 -0.92
CA SER A 199 4.57 8.33 -1.95
C SER A 199 4.34 9.76 -1.43
N LEU A 200 3.71 9.92 -0.28
CA LEU A 200 3.48 11.23 0.37
C LEU A 200 4.62 11.61 1.32
N GLY A 201 5.44 10.64 1.70
CA GLY A 201 6.49 10.76 2.69
C GLY A 201 6.01 10.51 4.11
N THR A 202 6.99 10.36 5.01
CA THR A 202 6.77 10.11 6.43
C THR A 202 7.67 11.00 7.24
N ARG A 203 7.06 11.86 8.08
CA ARG A 203 7.82 12.82 8.90
C ARG A 203 8.85 12.12 9.81
N SER A 204 8.45 11.11 10.55
CA SER A 204 9.33 10.42 11.50
C SER A 204 10.54 9.78 10.82
N LEU A 205 10.39 9.15 9.63
CA LEU A 205 11.51 8.60 8.88
C LEU A 205 12.43 9.71 8.34
N ASN A 206 11.87 10.84 7.90
CA ASN A 206 12.66 11.97 7.44
C ASN A 206 13.43 12.62 8.59
N GLU A 207 12.82 12.82 9.76
CA GLU A 207 13.52 13.35 10.95
C GLU A 207 14.59 12.37 11.44
N MET A 208 14.34 11.07 11.43
CA MET A 208 15.36 10.06 11.72
C MET A 208 16.57 10.20 10.80
N MET A 209 16.33 10.34 9.49
CA MET A 209 17.42 10.53 8.52
C MET A 209 18.19 11.83 8.76
N LYS A 210 17.49 12.93 9.03
CA LYS A 210 18.14 14.21 9.39
C LYS A 210 19.04 14.08 10.62
N ALA A 211 18.50 13.48 11.69
CA ALA A 211 19.25 13.28 12.92
C ALA A 211 20.49 12.39 12.71
N TRP A 212 20.35 11.31 11.93
CA TRP A 212 21.46 10.45 11.59
C TRP A 212 22.54 11.20 10.78
N ILE A 213 22.17 11.96 9.75
CA ILE A 213 23.10 12.76 8.94
C ILE A 213 23.84 13.78 9.81
N LEU A 214 23.14 14.47 10.72
CA LEU A 214 23.77 15.40 11.67
C LEU A 214 24.79 14.70 12.58
N SER A 215 24.53 13.47 12.98
CA SER A 215 25.46 12.70 13.81
C SER A 215 26.77 12.33 13.11
N LEU A 216 26.80 12.36 11.76
CA LEU A 216 28.03 12.13 10.98
C LEU A 216 29.01 13.30 11.05
N GLY A 217 28.60 14.48 11.52
CA GLY A 217 29.46 15.64 11.70
C GLY A 217 30.11 16.14 10.40
N GLY A 218 29.48 15.94 9.25
CA GLY A 218 30.01 16.31 7.93
C GLY A 218 30.90 15.24 7.27
N ALA A 219 31.06 14.09 7.89
CA ALA A 219 31.73 12.95 7.27
C ALA A 219 30.82 12.26 6.25
N ASP A 220 31.41 11.54 5.30
CA ASP A 220 30.67 10.66 4.40
C ASP A 220 29.97 9.55 5.19
N ALA A 221 28.78 9.17 4.74
CA ALA A 221 28.05 8.07 5.32
C ALA A 221 28.85 6.76 5.18
N PRO A 222 28.93 5.94 6.23
CA PRO A 222 29.61 4.64 6.19
C PRO A 222 28.87 3.59 5.37
N VAL A 223 27.65 3.91 4.95
CA VAL A 223 26.78 3.10 4.10
C VAL A 223 26.21 3.98 2.99
N GLN A 224 25.77 3.37 1.92
CA GLN A 224 25.04 4.08 0.86
C GLN A 224 23.56 4.08 1.17
N VAL A 225 22.87 5.18 0.90
CA VAL A 225 21.44 5.32 1.25
C VAL A 225 20.63 5.75 0.04
N ILE A 226 19.58 4.99 -0.26
CA ILE A 226 18.49 5.43 -1.15
C ILE A 226 17.37 5.95 -0.24
N TRP A 227 17.13 7.27 -0.27
CA TRP A 227 16.17 7.91 0.63
C TRP A 227 14.99 8.50 -0.13
N GLN A 228 13.82 7.86 -0.02
CA GLN A 228 12.55 8.41 -0.51
C GLN A 228 11.93 9.32 0.53
N THR A 229 11.99 10.62 0.30
CA THR A 229 11.48 11.65 1.22
C THR A 229 9.98 11.84 1.13
N GLY A 230 9.37 11.52 -0.01
CA GLY A 230 7.96 11.76 -0.31
C GLY A 230 7.67 13.19 -0.80
N LYS A 231 6.59 13.32 -1.57
CA LYS A 231 6.23 14.55 -2.26
C LYS A 231 6.12 15.79 -1.35
N TYR A 232 5.63 15.62 -0.11
CA TYR A 232 5.41 16.75 0.79
C TYR A 232 6.69 17.29 1.43
N TYR A 233 7.74 16.47 1.51
CA TYR A 233 8.98 16.81 2.22
C TYR A 233 10.16 17.04 1.29
N GLU A 234 10.00 16.85 -0.02
CA GLU A 234 11.07 16.88 -0.99
C GLU A 234 11.92 18.16 -0.90
N ARG A 235 11.27 19.32 -0.96
CA ARG A 235 11.97 20.63 -0.93
C ARG A 235 12.71 20.84 0.39
N GLU A 236 12.09 20.47 1.51
CA GLU A 236 12.70 20.58 2.82
C GLU A 236 13.95 19.70 2.94
N MET A 237 13.84 18.45 2.48
CA MET A 237 14.95 17.51 2.57
C MET A 237 16.08 17.83 1.58
N GLN A 238 15.78 18.37 0.42
CA GLN A 238 16.78 18.89 -0.52
C GLN A 238 17.56 20.08 0.10
N ALA A 239 16.85 21.03 0.69
CA ALA A 239 17.48 22.17 1.37
C ALA A 239 18.34 21.71 2.56
N PHE A 240 17.88 20.71 3.30
CA PHE A 240 18.63 20.13 4.41
C PHE A 240 19.94 19.48 3.94
N LEU A 241 19.91 18.66 2.88
CA LEU A 241 21.12 18.03 2.32
C LEU A 241 22.09 19.07 1.73
N ALA A 242 21.58 20.14 1.12
CA ALA A 242 22.42 21.23 0.63
C ALA A 242 23.17 21.96 1.76
N ALA A 243 22.54 22.09 2.93
CA ALA A 243 23.17 22.68 4.13
C ALA A 243 24.07 21.70 4.89
N HIS A 244 23.88 20.40 4.73
CA HIS A 244 24.64 19.34 5.38
C HIS A 244 25.12 18.32 4.33
N PRO A 245 26.06 18.71 3.46
CA PRO A 245 26.53 17.84 2.39
C PRO A 245 27.16 16.57 2.98
N THR A 246 26.67 15.44 2.53
CA THR A 246 27.10 14.10 2.97
C THR A 246 27.13 13.19 1.76
N GLY A 247 28.27 12.56 1.50
CA GLY A 247 28.41 11.60 0.42
C GLY A 247 27.59 10.32 0.63
N ASN A 248 27.47 9.54 -0.44
CA ASN A 248 26.83 8.22 -0.42
C ASN A 248 25.29 8.24 -0.19
N ILE A 249 24.61 9.38 -0.38
CA ILE A 249 23.15 9.48 -0.22
C ILE A 249 22.51 9.90 -1.54
N TRP A 250 21.62 9.06 -2.07
CA TRP A 250 20.67 9.42 -3.11
C TRP A 250 19.34 9.81 -2.46
N GLN A 251 18.77 10.95 -2.84
CA GLN A 251 17.50 11.44 -2.33
C GLN A 251 16.54 11.75 -3.46
N GLY A 252 15.27 11.38 -3.30
CA GLY A 252 14.21 11.76 -4.22
C GLY A 252 12.83 11.73 -3.55
N ALA A 253 11.90 12.51 -4.09
CA ALA A 253 10.50 12.49 -3.62
C ALA A 253 9.85 11.13 -3.86
N PHE A 254 10.19 10.51 -4.97
CA PHE A 254 9.64 9.24 -5.42
C PHE A 254 10.74 8.39 -6.08
N ILE A 255 10.59 7.07 -5.99
CA ILE A 255 11.49 6.11 -6.63
C ILE A 255 10.75 5.48 -7.81
N ASP A 256 11.10 5.88 -9.03
CA ASP A 256 10.47 5.34 -10.25
C ASP A 256 10.89 3.89 -10.52
N ARG A 257 12.17 3.58 -10.27
CA ARG A 257 12.76 2.26 -10.42
C ARG A 257 12.87 1.57 -9.06
N MET A 258 11.71 1.26 -8.45
CA MET A 258 11.67 0.53 -7.18
C MET A 258 12.29 -0.87 -7.31
N ASP A 259 12.24 -1.48 -8.48
CA ASP A 259 12.94 -2.72 -8.83
C ASP A 259 14.46 -2.60 -8.62
N TYR A 260 15.07 -1.50 -9.08
CA TYR A 260 16.48 -1.21 -8.86
C TYR A 260 16.77 -0.87 -7.39
N ALA A 261 15.89 -0.13 -6.73
CA ALA A 261 16.07 0.18 -5.31
C ALA A 261 16.11 -1.09 -4.45
N TYR A 262 15.20 -2.03 -4.70
CA TYR A 262 15.21 -3.33 -4.02
C TYR A 262 16.42 -4.20 -4.43
N ALA A 263 16.85 -4.18 -5.69
CA ALA A 263 18.03 -4.94 -6.14
C ALA A 263 19.32 -4.43 -5.50
N ALA A 264 19.46 -3.10 -5.35
CA ALA A 264 20.62 -2.47 -4.71
C ALA A 264 20.63 -2.69 -3.19
N ALA A 265 19.48 -2.70 -2.53
CA ALA A 265 19.38 -2.67 -1.07
C ALA A 265 19.86 -3.96 -0.39
N ASP A 266 20.64 -3.80 0.68
CA ASP A 266 21.00 -4.84 1.63
C ASP A 266 20.07 -4.85 2.85
N LEU A 267 19.53 -3.67 3.21
CA LEU A 267 18.53 -3.49 4.24
C LEU A 267 17.46 -2.49 3.78
N VAL A 268 16.22 -2.76 4.12
CA VAL A 268 15.11 -1.83 3.86
C VAL A 268 14.53 -1.33 5.17
N VAL A 269 14.38 -0.02 5.31
CA VAL A 269 13.63 0.63 6.39
C VAL A 269 12.35 1.20 5.79
N SER A 270 11.19 0.73 6.23
CA SER A 270 9.94 1.07 5.53
C SER A 270 8.72 1.07 6.44
N ARG A 271 7.66 1.73 5.97
CA ARG A 271 6.29 1.51 6.47
C ARG A 271 5.81 0.12 6.07
N SER A 272 4.88 -0.45 6.86
CA SER A 272 4.35 -1.79 6.68
C SER A 272 2.94 -1.81 6.03
N GLY A 273 2.76 -0.99 5.00
CA GLY A 273 1.56 -1.09 4.16
C GLY A 273 1.50 -2.45 3.45
N ALA A 274 0.30 -2.98 3.22
CA ALA A 274 0.10 -4.33 2.67
C ALA A 274 0.86 -4.60 1.35
N GLY A 275 0.89 -3.61 0.45
CA GLY A 275 1.66 -3.70 -0.81
C GLY A 275 3.15 -3.84 -0.56
N THR A 276 3.72 -2.94 0.24
CA THR A 276 5.16 -2.93 0.57
C THR A 276 5.59 -4.22 1.27
N VAL A 277 4.80 -4.69 2.24
CA VAL A 277 5.08 -5.98 2.90
C VAL A 277 5.14 -7.12 1.90
N SER A 278 4.19 -7.17 0.96
CA SER A 278 4.14 -8.23 -0.04
C SER A 278 5.25 -8.13 -1.09
N GLU A 279 5.62 -6.92 -1.48
CA GLU A 279 6.77 -6.68 -2.35
C GLU A 279 8.07 -7.16 -1.69
N LEU A 280 8.28 -6.80 -0.42
CA LEU A 280 9.48 -7.21 0.34
C LEU A 280 9.55 -8.71 0.57
N CYS A 281 8.41 -9.38 0.81
CA CYS A 281 8.35 -10.84 0.85
C CYS A 281 8.74 -11.48 -0.49
N LEU A 282 8.34 -10.87 -1.62
CA LEU A 282 8.68 -11.38 -2.95
C LEU A 282 10.16 -11.21 -3.28
N VAL A 283 10.72 -10.02 -3.01
CA VAL A 283 12.13 -9.72 -3.30
C VAL A 283 13.10 -10.23 -2.23
N ALA A 284 12.57 -10.77 -1.12
CA ALA A 284 13.32 -11.40 -0.03
C ALA A 284 14.46 -10.52 0.54
N ARG A 285 14.17 -9.23 0.77
CA ARG A 285 15.15 -8.31 1.37
C ARG A 285 14.94 -8.21 2.88
N PRO A 286 16.03 -8.18 3.67
CA PRO A 286 15.95 -7.86 5.10
C PRO A 286 15.23 -6.54 5.33
N VAL A 287 14.32 -6.50 6.31
CA VAL A 287 13.50 -5.33 6.54
C VAL A 287 13.33 -4.98 8.00
N LEU A 288 13.44 -3.67 8.27
CA LEU A 288 13.04 -3.03 9.51
C LEU A 288 11.74 -2.25 9.23
N PHE A 289 10.65 -2.72 9.77
CA PHE A 289 9.37 -2.02 9.65
C PHE A 289 9.18 -0.97 10.75
N VAL A 290 8.72 0.19 10.32
CA VAL A 290 8.27 1.28 11.19
C VAL A 290 6.78 1.52 10.88
N PRO A 291 5.85 0.81 11.53
CA PRO A 291 4.42 0.93 11.26
C PRO A 291 3.90 2.35 11.50
N SER A 292 3.01 2.83 10.64
CA SER A 292 2.33 4.12 10.87
C SER A 292 1.27 3.97 11.95
N PRO A 293 1.27 4.82 13.01
CA PRO A 293 0.24 4.79 14.04
C PRO A 293 -1.10 5.39 13.56
N ASN A 294 -1.09 6.13 12.45
CA ASN A 294 -2.24 6.91 11.96
C ASN A 294 -3.04 6.18 10.87
N VAL A 295 -3.16 4.87 10.97
CA VAL A 295 -3.91 4.05 10.01
C VAL A 295 -5.14 3.41 10.65
N ALA A 296 -6.14 3.07 9.82
CA ALA A 296 -7.36 2.44 10.29
C ALA A 296 -7.04 1.07 10.92
N GLU A 297 -7.63 0.79 12.09
CA GLU A 297 -7.55 -0.50 12.78
C GLU A 297 -6.11 -0.98 13.08
N ASP A 298 -5.14 -0.07 13.06
CA ASP A 298 -3.72 -0.37 13.30
C ASP A 298 -3.18 -1.50 12.40
N HIS A 299 -3.66 -1.52 11.13
CA HIS A 299 -3.33 -2.63 10.22
C HIS A 299 -1.84 -2.71 9.88
N GLN A 300 -1.10 -1.59 9.90
CA GLN A 300 0.34 -1.63 9.62
C GLN A 300 1.12 -2.36 10.71
N THR A 301 0.85 -2.09 11.98
CA THR A 301 1.47 -2.83 13.09
C THR A 301 1.14 -4.31 13.00
N LYS A 302 -0.11 -4.66 12.73
CA LYS A 302 -0.54 -6.06 12.59
C LYS A 302 0.15 -6.77 11.41
N ASN A 303 0.30 -6.11 10.27
CA ASN A 303 1.02 -6.66 9.12
C ASN A 303 2.50 -6.91 9.44
N ALA A 304 3.18 -5.93 10.07
CA ALA A 304 4.58 -6.05 10.45
C ALA A 304 4.80 -7.16 11.48
N ARG A 305 3.98 -7.20 12.53
CA ARG A 305 4.05 -8.24 13.57
C ARG A 305 3.82 -9.65 13.04
N ALA A 306 2.99 -9.81 12.01
CA ALA A 306 2.78 -11.11 11.37
C ALA A 306 4.07 -11.66 10.72
N LEU A 307 4.97 -10.80 10.22
CA LEU A 307 6.27 -11.19 9.68
C LEU A 307 7.31 -11.36 10.80
N GLU A 308 7.30 -10.45 11.78
CA GLU A 308 8.19 -10.53 12.94
C GLU A 308 8.00 -11.86 13.72
N ALA A 309 6.77 -12.29 13.91
CA ALA A 309 6.45 -13.57 14.55
C ALA A 309 7.02 -14.80 13.81
N LYS A 310 7.34 -14.65 12.51
CA LYS A 310 8.00 -15.66 11.67
C LYS A 310 9.53 -15.44 11.55
N GLY A 311 10.09 -14.46 12.27
CA GLY A 311 11.52 -14.09 12.18
C GLY A 311 11.92 -13.45 10.84
N ALA A 312 10.94 -12.97 10.04
CA ALA A 312 11.15 -12.44 8.70
C ALA A 312 11.29 -10.90 8.65
N ALA A 313 11.15 -10.22 9.78
CA ALA A 313 11.27 -8.77 9.88
C ALA A 313 11.60 -8.34 11.32
N VAL A 314 12.15 -7.13 11.46
CA VAL A 314 12.26 -6.41 12.74
C VAL A 314 11.22 -5.29 12.75
N VAL A 315 10.57 -5.05 13.88
CA VAL A 315 9.55 -4.00 14.02
C VAL A 315 9.95 -2.99 15.08
N VAL A 316 10.05 -1.73 14.67
CA VAL A 316 10.35 -0.60 15.57
C VAL A 316 9.13 0.33 15.59
N PRO A 317 8.60 0.67 16.78
CA PRO A 317 7.50 1.63 16.89
C PRO A 317 7.89 3.02 16.35
N ASP A 318 6.96 3.70 15.67
CA ASP A 318 7.21 5.03 15.08
C ASP A 318 7.71 6.07 16.09
N LEU A 319 7.15 6.07 17.30
CA LEU A 319 7.54 6.97 18.38
C LEU A 319 8.99 6.72 18.89
N SER A 320 9.50 5.49 18.75
CA SER A 320 10.87 5.16 19.17
C SER A 320 11.92 5.84 18.29
N LEU A 321 11.60 6.19 17.04
CA LEU A 321 12.53 6.89 16.15
C LEU A 321 12.85 8.31 16.62
N ILE A 322 11.91 8.97 17.28
CA ILE A 322 12.08 10.32 17.81
C ILE A 322 13.02 10.29 19.04
N HIS A 323 12.99 9.21 19.82
CA HIS A 323 13.83 9.04 21.00
C HIS A 323 15.25 8.56 20.67
N ILE A 324 15.47 7.87 19.58
CA ILE A 324 16.81 7.46 19.12
C ILE A 324 17.65 8.69 18.71
N SER A 325 17.02 9.78 18.31
CA SER A 325 17.67 11.01 17.88
C SER A 325 17.93 12.01 19.01
N GLU A 326 17.42 11.81 20.24
CA GLU A 326 17.80 12.62 21.38
C GLU A 326 19.10 12.04 21.98
N PRO A 327 20.23 12.81 22.01
CA PRO A 327 21.36 12.42 22.79
C PRO A 327 20.89 12.31 24.24
N THR A 328 21.18 11.18 24.88
CA THR A 328 20.89 10.95 26.30
C THR A 328 21.38 12.15 27.10
N ARG A 329 20.44 12.97 27.59
CA ARG A 329 20.76 14.00 28.58
C ARG A 329 21.39 13.28 29.76
N PRO A 330 22.63 13.65 30.21
CA PRO A 330 23.16 13.09 31.42
C PRO A 330 22.18 13.41 32.55
N GLU A 331 21.65 12.40 33.21
CA GLU A 331 20.89 12.59 34.45
C GLU A 331 21.76 13.38 35.39
N ARG A 332 21.30 14.56 35.77
CA ARG A 332 21.90 15.29 36.88
C ARG A 332 21.64 14.46 38.12
N ILE A 333 22.69 13.76 38.57
CA ILE A 333 22.74 13.19 39.92
C ILE A 333 22.73 14.38 40.86
N SER A 334 21.66 14.56 41.59
CA SER A 334 21.52 15.47 42.73
C SER A 334 21.88 14.74 44.00
#